data_a6932017802226bdcb23f6755773d9e4
#
_entry.id   a6932017802226bdcb23f6755773d9e4
#
_cell.length_a   1.000
_cell.length_b   1.000
_cell.length_c   1.000
_cell.angle_alpha   90.00
_cell.angle_beta   90.00
_cell.angle_gamma   90.00
#
_symmetry.space_group_name_H-M   'P 1'
#
loop_
_entity.id
_entity.type
_entity.pdbx_description
1 polymer ?
#
loop_
_entity_poly.entity_id
_entity_poly.type
_entity_poly.pdbx_seq_one_letter_code
_entity_poly.pdbx_strand_id
1 'polypeptide(L)'
;GVKEIRYIEITDDFPAYLAFLEDLFPNAALVFNTRELEATVKSGWWAAEDPQHVMNQIRKLERLFDAYADGRTNCYAIKYEDVVAKNDVLRKLFNFLGASFDIDRIDAALAVPHSFRPTQPKVRDLRGPK
;
A
#
# COMPACT_ATOMS: atom_id res chain seq x y z
N GLY A 1 -10.46 -2.34 10.51
CA GLY A 1 -9.76 -1.46 9.56
C GLY A 1 -10.17 -1.74 8.12
N VAL A 2 -9.87 -0.81 7.26
CA VAL A 2 -10.08 -0.90 5.82
C VAL A 2 -8.73 -0.88 5.13
N LYS A 3 -8.54 -1.73 4.12
CA LYS A 3 -7.36 -1.71 3.27
C LYS A 3 -7.79 -1.36 1.84
N GLU A 4 -7.29 -0.25 1.31
CA GLU A 4 -7.44 0.11 -0.10
C GLU A 4 -6.11 -0.10 -0.82
N ILE A 5 -6.17 -0.64 -2.02
CA ILE A 5 -4.99 -0.96 -2.83
C ILE A 5 -5.02 -0.31 -4.22
N ARG A 6 -6.10 0.38 -4.56
CA ARG A 6 -6.31 0.98 -5.88
C ARG A 6 -6.31 2.51 -5.86
N TYR A 7 -5.63 3.14 -4.90
CA TYR A 7 -5.60 4.61 -4.84
C TYR A 7 -4.92 5.25 -6.05
N ILE A 8 -4.21 4.50 -6.84
CA ILE A 8 -3.64 5.01 -8.09
C ILE A 8 -4.73 5.45 -9.07
N GLU A 9 -5.92 4.84 -9.00
CA GLU A 9 -7.07 5.20 -9.82
C GLU A 9 -7.73 6.51 -9.39
N ILE A 10 -7.48 6.94 -8.14
CA ILE A 10 -8.06 8.15 -7.54
C ILE A 10 -6.99 9.18 -7.15
N THR A 11 -5.85 9.17 -7.83
CA THR A 11 -4.69 10.00 -7.46
C THR A 11 -5.04 11.49 -7.37
N ASP A 12 -5.86 12.01 -8.27
CA ASP A 12 -6.24 13.43 -8.28
C ASP A 12 -7.19 13.79 -7.12
N ASP A 13 -8.00 12.83 -6.66
CA ASP A 13 -8.95 12.98 -5.55
C ASP A 13 -8.43 12.42 -4.23
N PHE A 14 -7.17 12.01 -4.16
CA PHE A 14 -6.61 11.29 -3.02
C PHE A 14 -6.77 12.02 -1.68
N PRO A 15 -6.47 13.33 -1.57
CA PRO A 15 -6.69 14.05 -0.32
C PRO A 15 -8.17 14.11 0.09
N ALA A 16 -9.08 14.28 -0.88
CA ALA A 16 -10.52 14.26 -0.62
C ALA A 16 -11.01 12.88 -0.15
N TYR A 17 -10.43 11.81 -0.72
CA TYR A 17 -10.70 10.44 -0.29
C TYR A 17 -10.24 10.19 1.15
N LEU A 18 -9.07 10.68 1.55
CA LEU A 18 -8.58 10.55 2.92
C LEU A 18 -9.49 11.32 3.90
N ALA A 19 -9.90 12.54 3.55
CA ALA A 19 -10.83 13.33 4.36
C ALA A 19 -12.19 12.61 4.51
N PHE A 20 -12.70 12.01 3.45
CA PHE A 20 -13.91 11.19 3.49
C PHE A 20 -13.78 10.00 4.44
N LEU A 21 -12.64 9.32 4.45
CA LEU A 21 -12.39 8.22 5.41
C LEU A 21 -12.38 8.73 6.86
N GLU A 22 -11.80 9.89 7.12
CA GLU A 22 -11.80 10.49 8.45
C GLU A 22 -13.21 10.89 8.91
N ASP A 23 -14.05 11.36 7.99
CA ASP A 23 -15.47 11.67 8.29
C ASP A 23 -16.26 10.41 8.62
N LEU A 24 -16.02 9.31 7.90
CA LEU A 24 -16.70 8.03 8.14
C LEU A 24 -16.21 7.33 9.42
N PHE A 25 -14.94 7.46 9.74
CA PHE A 25 -14.30 6.79 10.86
C PHE A 25 -13.68 7.81 11.81
N PRO A 26 -14.44 8.35 12.76
CA PRO A 26 -13.89 9.23 13.80
C PRO A 26 -12.72 8.52 14.50
N ASN A 27 -11.63 9.22 14.71
CA ASN A 27 -10.37 8.67 15.24
C ASN A 27 -9.65 7.66 14.29
N ALA A 28 -9.87 7.76 12.99
CA ALA A 28 -9.14 6.96 12.03
C ALA A 28 -7.62 7.19 12.14
N ALA A 29 -6.86 6.11 12.19
CA ALA A 29 -5.43 6.13 11.97
C ALA A 29 -5.16 5.79 10.50
N LEU A 30 -4.52 6.70 9.78
CA LEU A 30 -4.17 6.53 8.38
C LEU A 30 -2.73 6.01 8.26
N VAL A 31 -2.58 4.78 7.78
CA VAL A 31 -1.26 4.17 7.56
C VAL A 31 -1.02 4.04 6.06
N PHE A 32 0.01 4.72 5.57
CA PHE A 32 0.42 4.66 4.18
C PHE A 32 1.63 3.73 4.05
N ASN A 33 1.39 2.56 3.46
CA ASN A 33 2.42 1.56 3.25
C ASN A 33 2.94 1.64 1.82
N THR A 34 4.22 1.93 1.68
CA THR A 34 4.93 1.99 0.40
C THR A 34 5.93 0.84 0.26
N ARG A 35 6.55 0.73 -0.88
CA ARG A 35 7.61 -0.23 -1.19
C ARG A 35 8.60 0.41 -2.15
N GLU A 36 9.82 -0.11 -2.20
CA GLU A 36 10.80 0.30 -3.21
C GLU A 36 10.18 0.31 -4.61
N LEU A 37 10.36 1.42 -5.33
CA LEU A 37 9.70 1.66 -6.63
C LEU A 37 10.02 0.57 -7.65
N GLU A 38 11.30 0.19 -7.77
CA GLU A 38 11.72 -0.85 -8.70
C GLU A 38 11.14 -2.23 -8.36
N ALA A 39 10.99 -2.53 -7.07
CA ALA A 39 10.35 -3.76 -6.63
C ALA A 39 8.84 -3.72 -6.88
N THR A 40 8.22 -2.56 -6.75
CA THR A 40 6.78 -2.38 -6.98
C THR A 40 6.42 -2.61 -8.44
N VAL A 41 7.13 -1.98 -9.38
CA VAL A 41 6.83 -2.11 -10.81
C VAL A 41 7.03 -3.52 -11.37
N LYS A 42 7.81 -4.34 -10.67
CA LYS A 42 8.03 -5.76 -11.02
C LYS A 42 7.03 -6.71 -10.34
N SER A 43 6.15 -6.20 -9.47
CA SER A 43 5.28 -7.02 -8.64
C SER A 43 3.82 -6.97 -9.03
N GLY A 44 3.14 -8.10 -8.88
CA GLY A 44 1.69 -8.20 -9.06
C GLY A 44 1.22 -7.73 -10.44
N TRP A 45 0.13 -6.96 -10.46
CA TRP A 45 -0.44 -6.42 -11.71
C TRP A 45 0.38 -5.29 -12.33
N TRP A 46 1.26 -4.62 -11.54
CA TRP A 46 2.11 -3.55 -12.03
C TRP A 46 3.12 -4.03 -13.08
N ALA A 47 3.47 -5.30 -13.06
CA ALA A 47 4.41 -5.89 -14.01
C ALA A 47 3.90 -5.86 -15.47
N ALA A 48 2.60 -5.65 -15.67
CA ALA A 48 1.97 -5.54 -16.99
C ALA A 48 1.85 -4.09 -17.50
N GLU A 49 2.15 -3.12 -16.65
CA GLU A 49 2.04 -1.70 -16.95
C GLU A 49 3.39 -1.09 -17.37
N ASP A 50 3.36 0.10 -17.98
CA ASP A 50 4.59 0.85 -18.24
C ASP A 50 5.28 1.24 -16.92
N PRO A 51 6.51 0.77 -16.66
CA PRO A 51 7.20 1.01 -15.40
C PRO A 51 7.37 2.49 -15.06
N GLN A 52 7.65 3.33 -16.07
CA GLN A 52 7.85 4.76 -15.85
C GLN A 52 6.54 5.45 -15.44
N HIS A 53 5.43 5.07 -16.07
CA HIS A 53 4.12 5.57 -15.71
C HIS A 53 3.77 5.20 -14.26
N VAL A 54 3.94 3.94 -13.88
CA VAL A 54 3.68 3.45 -12.52
C VAL A 54 4.54 4.18 -11.49
N MET A 55 5.84 4.32 -11.74
CA MET A 55 6.74 5.05 -10.83
C MET A 55 6.31 6.49 -10.63
N ASN A 56 5.90 7.18 -11.69
CA ASN A 56 5.45 8.57 -11.61
C ASN A 56 4.16 8.69 -10.79
N GLN A 57 3.22 7.76 -10.94
CA GLN A 57 1.99 7.74 -10.18
C GLN A 57 2.25 7.47 -8.69
N ILE A 58 3.12 6.51 -8.36
CA ILE A 58 3.48 6.21 -6.98
C ILE A 58 4.14 7.43 -6.32
N ARG A 59 5.11 8.06 -6.98
CA ARG A 59 5.75 9.28 -6.46
C ARG A 59 4.76 10.43 -6.25
N LYS A 60 3.77 10.54 -7.13
CA LYS A 60 2.70 11.54 -6.96
C LYS A 60 1.88 11.25 -5.71
N LEU A 61 1.47 9.99 -5.50
CA LEU A 61 0.73 9.57 -4.31
C LEU A 61 1.52 9.79 -3.01
N GLU A 62 2.81 9.46 -3.01
CA GLU A 62 3.69 9.69 -1.86
C GLU A 62 3.72 11.17 -1.48
N ARG A 63 3.91 12.07 -2.47
CA ARG A 63 3.89 13.52 -2.23
C ARG A 63 2.53 14.01 -1.70
N LEU A 64 1.42 13.49 -2.24
CA LEU A 64 0.08 13.86 -1.79
C LEU A 64 -0.17 13.39 -0.36
N PHE A 65 0.28 12.18 -0.01
CA PHE A 65 0.18 11.68 1.36
C PHE A 65 1.04 12.49 2.33
N ASP A 66 2.30 12.79 1.97
CA ASP A 66 3.19 13.60 2.80
C ASP A 66 2.59 14.98 3.07
N ALA A 67 2.05 15.63 2.04
CA ALA A 67 1.36 16.91 2.18
C ALA A 67 0.11 16.82 3.05
N TYR A 68 -0.66 15.73 2.93
CA TYR A 68 -1.84 15.50 3.77
C TYR A 68 -1.47 15.23 5.22
N ALA A 69 -0.39 14.47 5.45
CA ALA A 69 0.08 14.10 6.77
C ALA A 69 0.73 15.27 7.55
N ASP A 70 1.15 16.31 6.85
CA ASP A 70 1.83 17.46 7.46
C ASP A 70 0.97 18.11 8.56
N GLY A 71 1.53 18.23 9.76
CA GLY A 71 0.85 18.75 10.95
C GLY A 71 -0.24 17.85 11.55
N ARG A 72 -0.45 16.63 11.04
CA ARG A 72 -1.43 15.66 11.55
C ARG A 72 -0.76 14.62 12.44
N THR A 73 -1.48 14.18 13.47
CA THR A 73 -1.00 13.17 14.45
C THR A 73 -1.57 11.79 14.19
N ASN A 74 -2.52 11.65 13.26
CA ASN A 74 -3.23 10.42 12.95
C ASN A 74 -2.75 9.77 11.63
N CYS A 75 -1.62 10.22 11.08
CA CYS A 75 -1.03 9.69 9.85
C CYS A 75 0.33 9.07 10.14
N TYR A 76 0.62 7.95 9.49
CA TYR A 76 1.90 7.26 9.59
C TYR A 76 2.32 6.66 8.24
N ALA A 77 3.54 6.91 7.82
CA ALA A 77 4.12 6.29 6.63
C ALA A 77 5.11 5.19 7.02
N ILE A 78 5.04 4.05 6.34
CA ILE A 78 5.94 2.92 6.53
C ILE A 78 6.29 2.29 5.18
N LYS A 79 7.51 1.78 5.05
CA LYS A 79 7.92 0.99 3.89
C LYS A 79 7.79 -0.50 4.17
N TYR A 80 7.47 -1.27 3.15
CA TYR A 80 7.44 -2.73 3.24
C TYR A 80 8.78 -3.30 3.72
N GLU A 81 9.89 -2.70 3.30
CA GLU A 81 11.24 -3.06 3.70
C GLU A 81 11.45 -2.90 5.22
N ASP A 82 10.86 -1.88 5.84
CA ASP A 82 10.88 -1.70 7.31
C ASP A 82 10.08 -2.80 8.03
N VAL A 83 8.99 -3.25 7.43
CA VAL A 83 8.17 -4.34 7.97
C VAL A 83 8.96 -5.65 7.94
N VAL A 84 9.59 -5.97 6.82
CA VAL A 84 10.40 -7.19 6.66
C VAL A 84 11.64 -7.17 7.57
N ALA A 85 12.30 -6.01 7.68
CA ALA A 85 13.44 -5.83 8.55
C ALA A 85 13.08 -5.83 10.05
N LYS A 86 11.78 -5.69 10.38
CA LYS A 86 11.30 -5.60 11.78
C LYS A 86 12.04 -4.57 12.60
N ASN A 87 12.35 -3.43 11.97
CA ASN A 87 13.15 -2.37 12.54
C ASN A 87 12.33 -1.43 13.48
N ASP A 88 12.97 -0.39 13.98
CA ASP A 88 12.32 0.55 14.88
C ASP A 88 11.14 1.32 14.26
N VAL A 89 11.11 1.48 12.93
CA VAL A 89 9.99 2.11 12.23
C VAL A 89 8.72 1.28 12.40
N LEU A 90 8.83 -0.05 12.26
CA LEU A 90 7.70 -0.96 12.50
C LEU A 90 7.27 -0.91 13.98
N ARG A 91 8.21 -0.91 14.92
CA ARG A 91 7.90 -0.81 16.37
C ARG A 91 7.14 0.49 16.67
N LYS A 92 7.56 1.61 16.11
CA LYS A 92 6.88 2.90 16.26
C LYS A 92 5.48 2.90 15.66
N LEU A 93 5.23 2.15 14.56
CA LEU A 93 3.90 1.96 14.01
C LEU A 93 2.96 1.29 15.03
N PHE A 94 3.42 0.24 15.71
CA PHE A 94 2.62 -0.42 16.75
C PHE A 94 2.28 0.55 17.89
N ASN A 95 3.24 1.35 18.33
CA ASN A 95 2.99 2.38 19.34
C ASN A 95 1.98 3.44 18.84
N PHE A 96 2.11 3.88 17.60
CA PHE A 96 1.17 4.81 16.97
C PHE A 96 -0.25 4.25 16.94
N LEU A 97 -0.41 2.96 16.68
CA LEU A 97 -1.71 2.28 16.67
C LEU A 97 -2.21 1.89 18.08
N GLY A 98 -1.43 2.13 19.13
CA GLY A 98 -1.76 1.67 20.49
C GLY A 98 -1.76 0.16 20.64
N ALA A 99 -1.02 -0.57 19.80
CA ALA A 99 -0.96 -2.02 19.77
C ALA A 99 0.35 -2.55 20.38
N SER A 100 0.30 -3.73 20.98
CA SER A 100 1.48 -4.42 21.49
C SER A 100 2.34 -4.96 20.35
N PHE A 101 3.65 -4.72 20.44
CA PHE A 101 4.62 -5.28 19.50
C PHE A 101 4.97 -6.71 19.93
N ASP A 102 4.56 -7.68 19.15
CA ASP A 102 4.80 -9.12 19.40
C ASP A 102 5.58 -9.68 18.20
N ILE A 103 6.87 -9.93 18.39
CA ILE A 103 7.75 -10.38 17.31
C ILE A 103 7.38 -11.76 16.79
N ASP A 104 6.94 -12.66 17.64
CA ASP A 104 6.59 -14.04 17.23
C ASP A 104 5.35 -14.04 16.34
N ARG A 105 4.37 -13.19 16.66
CA ARG A 105 3.18 -13.02 15.82
C ARG A 105 3.50 -12.34 14.49
N ILE A 106 4.42 -11.39 14.48
CA ILE A 106 4.88 -10.72 13.26
C ILE A 106 5.61 -11.73 12.37
N ASP A 107 6.49 -12.55 12.93
CA ASP A 107 7.21 -13.59 12.20
C ASP A 107 6.26 -14.62 11.60
N ALA A 108 5.28 -15.07 12.36
CA ALA A 108 4.25 -15.97 11.89
C ALA A 108 3.44 -15.35 10.72
N ALA A 109 3.08 -14.08 10.82
CA ALA A 109 2.35 -13.37 9.75
C ALA A 109 3.18 -13.22 8.48
N LEU A 110 4.47 -12.90 8.60
CA LEU A 110 5.39 -12.74 7.46
C LEU A 110 5.74 -14.09 6.80
N ALA A 111 5.65 -15.20 7.53
CA ALA A 111 5.89 -16.54 7.00
C ALA A 111 4.74 -17.05 6.11
N VAL A 112 3.55 -16.43 6.17
CA VAL A 112 2.42 -16.82 5.34
C VAL A 112 2.67 -16.40 3.89
N PRO A 113 2.64 -17.34 2.91
CA PRO A 113 2.83 -17.00 1.50
C PRO A 113 1.73 -16.04 1.02
N HIS A 114 2.11 -15.07 0.19
CA HIS A 114 1.13 -14.20 -0.45
C HIS A 114 0.14 -15.01 -1.29
N SER A 115 -1.16 -14.80 -1.07
CA SER A 115 -2.23 -15.50 -1.78
C SER A 115 -2.40 -15.06 -3.24
N PHE A 116 -1.81 -13.92 -3.63
CA PHE A 116 -1.89 -13.39 -4.98
C PHE A 116 -0.89 -14.13 -5.88
N ARG A 117 -1.41 -15.03 -6.73
CA ARG A 117 -0.68 -15.54 -7.89
C ARG A 117 -1.18 -14.75 -9.10
N PRO A 118 -0.29 -14.11 -9.89
CA PRO A 118 -0.71 -13.51 -11.14
C PRO A 118 -1.36 -14.62 -11.97
N THR A 119 -2.67 -14.50 -12.22
CA THR A 119 -3.35 -15.33 -13.22
C THR A 119 -2.68 -15.00 -14.55
N GLN A 120 -2.06 -16.01 -15.16
CA GLN A 120 -1.59 -15.85 -16.54
C GLN A 120 -2.76 -15.30 -17.35
N PRO A 121 -2.54 -14.28 -18.21
CA PRO A 121 -3.59 -13.79 -19.06
C PRO A 121 -4.13 -15.01 -19.81
N LYS A 122 -5.43 -15.30 -19.65
CA LYS A 122 -6.11 -16.25 -20.51
C LYS A 122 -5.92 -15.71 -21.92
N VAL A 123 -5.06 -16.35 -22.71
CA VAL A 123 -4.99 -16.12 -24.13
C VAL A 123 -6.38 -16.38 -24.63
N ARG A 124 -7.13 -15.32 -24.91
CA ARG A 124 -8.41 -15.44 -25.61
C ARG A 124 -8.04 -16.05 -26.97
N ASP A 125 -8.43 -17.31 -27.13
CA ASP A 125 -8.35 -17.94 -28.42
C ASP A 125 -9.31 -17.18 -29.34
N LEU A 126 -8.73 -16.25 -30.12
CA LEU A 126 -9.47 -15.44 -31.10
C LEU A 126 -9.82 -16.26 -32.34
N ARG A 127 -9.62 -17.57 -32.32
CA ARG A 127 -10.14 -18.46 -33.34
C ARG A 127 -11.63 -18.64 -33.10
N GLY A 128 -12.41 -17.76 -33.70
CA GLY A 128 -13.84 -17.92 -33.83
C GLY A 128 -14.18 -19.27 -34.46
N PRO A 129 -15.42 -19.76 -34.23
CA PRO A 129 -15.88 -21.02 -34.81
C PRO A 129 -15.73 -20.97 -36.32
N LYS A 130 -15.09 -22.01 -36.87
CA LYS A 130 -15.06 -22.21 -38.33
C LYS A 130 -16.48 -22.48 -38.87
#